data_80e3d2c798b0da3019daacc7d9335d9b
#
_entry.id   80e3d2c798b0da3019daacc7d9335d9b
#
_cell.length_a   1.000
_cell.length_b   1.000
_cell.length_c   1.000
_cell.angle_alpha   90.00
_cell.angle_beta   90.00
_cell.angle_gamma   90.00
#
_symmetry.space_group_name_H-M   'P 1'
#
loop_
_entity.id
_entity.type
_entity.pdbx_description
1 polymer ?
#
loop_
_entity_poly.entity_id
_entity_poly.type
_entity_poly.pdbx_seq_one_letter_code
_entity_poly.pdbx_strand_id
1 'polypeptide(L)'
;MAWHDGRVVDDDATTVIQDVRPWGGDPADVGVAGDRIAWVRPAGTTPPAPGAEVVEGRGLLALPGLVNTHAHADKSWWGLPWQSYGGEGGTQGRIAHERARRDELGIPSAPVAERVLREYLRTGTTRVRTHVDVDLGLGLRGIEAVREAAAALDGAIELTVVAFPQDGVLRRPGVLELLDRAARAGAEHVGGLDPALIDRDPVGQLDGLFRIAAEHGCGLDIHLHEPGDLGAFEIDLILDRVERDGIAPGKVNVAHGFAVVDVDPARRRDLLDRMGALGVTMTTVAPVRMRQLPLAEMDAAGVRFGLGTDGIRDLWSPYGDGDLLGIAWQYARAGGMVRDEDLRRVVELATRDGAAFVTDEVHDLVPGSRADVVLLDAENPMDALVRRVPRSAVVAGGRVVDLAALAARPWE
;
A
#
# COMPACT_ATOMS: atom_id res chain seq x y z
N MET A 1 17.00 -12.99 -18.17
CA MET A 1 17.43 -14.31 -17.69
C MET A 1 18.93 -14.29 -17.53
N ALA A 2 19.40 -14.10 -16.32
CA ALA A 2 20.82 -14.32 -15.99
C ALA A 2 20.82 -15.13 -14.69
N TRP A 3 21.12 -16.41 -14.80
CA TRP A 3 21.35 -17.30 -13.67
C TRP A 3 22.77 -17.05 -13.17
N HIS A 4 22.93 -16.52 -11.96
CA HIS A 4 24.22 -16.57 -11.27
C HIS A 4 24.29 -17.87 -10.49
N ASP A 5 25.36 -18.60 -10.80
CA ASP A 5 25.98 -19.75 -10.10
C ASP A 5 25.13 -20.48 -9.05
N GLY A 6 24.75 -21.70 -9.41
CA GLY A 6 24.13 -22.70 -8.54
C GLY A 6 25.00 -23.09 -7.35
N ARG A 7 25.08 -22.23 -6.36
CA ARG A 7 25.40 -22.63 -4.98
C ARG A 7 24.10 -22.63 -4.19
N VAL A 8 23.65 -23.81 -3.86
CA VAL A 8 22.71 -24.06 -2.78
C VAL A 8 23.36 -23.46 -1.53
N VAL A 9 22.83 -22.32 -1.07
CA VAL A 9 23.19 -21.72 0.23
C VAL A 9 22.43 -22.56 1.26
N ASP A 10 23.01 -23.65 1.68
CA ASP A 10 22.26 -24.74 2.30
C ASP A 10 22.27 -24.74 3.83
N ASP A 11 23.06 -23.91 4.53
CA ASP A 11 23.14 -23.99 5.99
C ASP A 11 23.38 -22.65 6.74
N ASP A 12 23.38 -21.51 6.07
CA ASP A 12 23.71 -20.22 6.70
C ASP A 12 22.47 -19.45 7.23
N ALA A 13 21.37 -20.12 7.54
CA ALA A 13 20.22 -19.46 8.14
C ALA A 13 20.59 -18.91 9.53
N THR A 14 20.49 -17.58 9.67
CA THR A 14 20.71 -16.87 10.94
C THR A 14 19.47 -16.81 11.81
N THR A 15 18.29 -16.97 11.21
CA THR A 15 17.01 -17.06 11.90
C THR A 15 16.21 -18.24 11.33
N VAL A 16 15.58 -19.02 12.19
CA VAL A 16 14.71 -20.13 11.78
C VAL A 16 13.34 -19.96 12.43
N ILE A 17 12.30 -19.88 11.61
CA ILE A 17 10.89 -19.86 12.05
C ILE A 17 10.43 -21.32 11.98
N GLN A 18 10.25 -21.95 13.14
CA GLN A 18 9.95 -23.37 13.25
C GLN A 18 8.44 -23.64 13.39
N ASP A 19 8.01 -24.77 12.84
CA ASP A 19 6.65 -25.30 13.00
C ASP A 19 5.56 -24.25 12.70
N VAL A 20 5.59 -23.73 11.48
CA VAL A 20 4.55 -22.82 10.94
C VAL A 20 3.80 -23.50 9.80
N ARG A 21 2.63 -22.96 9.45
CA ARG A 21 1.82 -23.44 8.30
C ARG A 21 1.74 -22.35 7.24
N PRO A 22 2.65 -22.34 6.23
CA PRO A 22 2.59 -21.37 5.14
C PRO A 22 1.25 -21.46 4.42
N TRP A 23 0.53 -20.33 4.37
CA TRP A 23 -0.82 -20.26 3.78
C TRP A 23 -1.85 -21.26 4.34
N GLY A 24 -1.60 -21.81 5.55
CA GLY A 24 -2.43 -22.82 6.18
C GLY A 24 -2.23 -24.24 5.61
N GLY A 25 -1.14 -24.45 4.87
CA GLY A 25 -0.74 -25.75 4.35
C GLY A 25 -0.06 -26.65 5.38
N ASP A 26 0.73 -27.58 4.92
CA ASP A 26 1.48 -28.52 5.78
C ASP A 26 2.48 -27.79 6.67
N PRO A 27 2.78 -28.33 7.90
CA PRO A 27 3.78 -27.78 8.79
C PRO A 27 5.16 -27.70 8.14
N ALA A 28 5.80 -26.54 8.26
CA ALA A 28 7.10 -26.25 7.67
C ALA A 28 7.97 -25.42 8.63
N ASP A 29 9.27 -25.49 8.40
CA ASP A 29 10.26 -24.56 8.96
C ASP A 29 10.73 -23.62 7.85
N VAL A 30 10.95 -22.34 8.18
CA VAL A 30 11.43 -21.31 7.25
C VAL A 30 12.79 -20.81 7.75
N GLY A 31 13.83 -21.06 6.97
CA GLY A 31 15.19 -20.55 7.25
C GLY A 31 15.41 -19.20 6.56
N VAL A 32 15.96 -18.26 7.31
CA VAL A 32 16.25 -16.88 6.87
C VAL A 32 17.74 -16.62 6.95
N ALA A 33 18.31 -16.09 5.86
CA ALA A 33 19.71 -15.65 5.78
C ALA A 33 19.74 -14.19 5.35
N GLY A 34 20.26 -13.31 6.21
CA GLY A 34 20.19 -11.87 5.98
C GLY A 34 18.74 -11.38 5.89
N ASP A 35 18.40 -10.74 4.79
CA ASP A 35 17.04 -10.23 4.53
C ASP A 35 16.19 -11.17 3.65
N ARG A 36 16.65 -12.40 3.35
CA ARG A 36 16.01 -13.32 2.41
C ARG A 36 15.61 -14.64 3.05
N ILE A 37 14.51 -15.22 2.55
CA ILE A 37 14.17 -16.62 2.82
C ILE A 37 15.18 -17.49 2.09
N ALA A 38 15.98 -18.24 2.84
CA ALA A 38 16.97 -19.17 2.29
C ALA A 38 16.31 -20.47 1.83
N TRP A 39 15.41 -20.99 2.67
CA TRP A 39 14.71 -22.26 2.41
C TRP A 39 13.37 -22.35 3.15
N VAL A 40 12.47 -23.20 2.63
CA VAL A 40 11.23 -23.64 3.30
C VAL A 40 11.23 -25.17 3.22
N ARG A 41 11.17 -25.86 4.37
CA ARG A 41 11.29 -27.31 4.47
C ARG A 41 10.22 -27.89 5.40
N PRO A 42 9.87 -29.18 5.27
CA PRO A 42 8.95 -29.82 6.21
C PRO A 42 9.42 -29.65 7.66
N ALA A 43 8.51 -29.39 8.58
CA ALA A 43 8.83 -29.10 9.97
C ALA A 43 9.65 -30.21 10.64
N GLY A 44 10.67 -29.81 11.40
CA GLY A 44 11.54 -30.70 12.16
C GLY A 44 12.57 -31.50 11.33
N THR A 45 12.68 -31.24 10.03
CA THR A 45 13.64 -31.93 9.17
C THR A 45 15.04 -31.32 9.16
N THR A 46 15.15 -30.06 9.55
CA THR A 46 16.42 -29.31 9.56
C THR A 46 16.59 -28.62 10.91
N PRO A 47 17.54 -29.09 11.76
CA PRO A 47 17.80 -28.42 13.04
C PRO A 47 18.44 -27.04 12.79
N PRO A 48 18.11 -26.02 13.61
CA PRO A 48 18.77 -24.72 13.52
C PRO A 48 20.28 -24.84 13.68
N ALA A 49 21.01 -24.02 12.92
CA ALA A 49 22.46 -23.92 13.10
C ALA A 49 22.80 -23.39 14.50
N PRO A 50 23.97 -23.77 15.08
CA PRO A 50 24.39 -23.23 16.37
C PRO A 50 24.47 -21.71 16.36
N GLY A 51 23.68 -21.06 17.24
CA GLY A 51 23.62 -19.60 17.34
C GLY A 51 22.57 -18.93 16.47
N ALA A 52 21.80 -19.68 15.67
CA ALA A 52 20.66 -19.13 14.96
C ALA A 52 19.55 -18.70 15.94
N GLU A 53 18.92 -17.57 15.66
CA GLU A 53 17.70 -17.15 16.35
C GLU A 53 16.54 -18.06 15.98
N VAL A 54 15.77 -18.52 16.97
CA VAL A 54 14.63 -19.41 16.74
C VAL A 54 13.34 -18.71 17.09
N VAL A 55 12.42 -18.64 16.13
CA VAL A 55 11.05 -18.18 16.31
C VAL A 55 10.13 -19.40 16.36
N GLU A 56 9.55 -19.66 17.52
CA GLU A 56 8.64 -20.80 17.74
C GLU A 56 7.25 -20.53 17.13
N GLY A 57 6.95 -21.15 16.02
CA GLY A 57 5.68 -21.00 15.32
C GLY A 57 4.53 -21.80 15.93
N ARG A 58 4.80 -22.95 16.56
CA ARG A 58 3.80 -23.76 17.28
C ARG A 58 2.54 -24.05 16.46
N GLY A 59 2.69 -24.34 15.18
CA GLY A 59 1.58 -24.59 14.27
C GLY A 59 0.79 -23.34 13.85
N LEU A 60 1.30 -22.12 14.09
CA LEU A 60 0.64 -20.89 13.65
C LEU A 60 0.61 -20.79 12.13
N LEU A 61 -0.44 -20.11 11.63
CA LEU A 61 -0.52 -19.70 10.24
C LEU A 61 0.61 -18.71 9.94
N ALA A 62 1.35 -18.96 8.85
CA ALA A 62 2.33 -18.01 8.32
C ALA A 62 1.81 -17.42 7.00
N LEU A 63 1.82 -16.10 6.91
CA LEU A 63 1.54 -15.34 5.70
C LEU A 63 2.74 -14.46 5.35
N PRO A 64 2.91 -14.04 4.08
CA PRO A 64 3.83 -12.97 3.75
C PRO A 64 3.45 -11.68 4.48
N GLY A 65 4.41 -10.78 4.68
CA GLY A 65 4.12 -9.44 5.20
C GLY A 65 2.99 -8.75 4.45
N LEU A 66 2.19 -7.97 5.17
CA LEU A 66 1.11 -7.20 4.55
C LEU A 66 1.70 -6.06 3.71
N VAL A 67 0.99 -5.69 2.65
CA VAL A 67 1.40 -4.64 1.71
C VAL A 67 0.32 -3.57 1.62
N ASN A 68 0.60 -2.40 2.18
CA ASN A 68 -0.28 -1.24 2.12
C ASN A 68 -0.04 -0.47 0.82
N THR A 69 -0.93 -0.64 -0.16
CA THR A 69 -0.74 -0.08 -1.50
C THR A 69 -1.20 1.37 -1.63
N HIS A 70 -1.82 1.93 -0.58
CA HIS A 70 -2.31 3.31 -0.56
C HIS A 70 -2.39 3.82 0.89
N ALA A 71 -1.46 4.67 1.26
CA ALA A 71 -1.35 5.26 2.59
C ALA A 71 -1.01 6.75 2.52
N HIS A 72 -1.19 7.48 3.63
CA HIS A 72 -0.71 8.84 3.85
C HIS A 72 0.02 8.88 5.19
N ALA A 73 1.31 8.57 5.18
CA ALA A 73 2.11 8.50 6.42
C ALA A 73 2.58 9.86 6.93
N ASP A 74 2.48 10.91 6.11
CA ASP A 74 2.99 12.26 6.39
C ASP A 74 2.06 13.14 7.22
N LYS A 75 0.75 12.87 7.23
CA LYS A 75 -0.27 13.81 7.73
C LYS A 75 -1.16 13.29 8.88
N SER A 76 -0.81 12.15 9.46
CA SER A 76 -1.51 11.60 10.62
C SER A 76 -1.26 12.44 11.89
N TRP A 77 -2.24 12.44 12.81
CA TRP A 77 -2.03 12.87 14.18
C TRP A 77 -1.89 11.65 15.15
N TRP A 78 -1.44 10.50 14.63
CA TRP A 78 -1.13 9.33 15.46
C TRP A 78 -0.07 9.67 16.52
N GLY A 79 -0.35 9.35 17.79
CA GLY A 79 0.50 9.73 18.91
C GLY A 79 0.36 11.19 19.37
N LEU A 80 -0.62 11.93 18.86
CA LEU A 80 -0.98 13.26 19.31
C LEU A 80 -2.38 13.23 19.97
N PRO A 81 -2.75 14.26 20.77
CA PRO A 81 -4.08 14.37 21.31
C PRO A 81 -5.18 14.32 20.25
N TRP A 82 -6.36 13.86 20.62
CA TRP A 82 -7.52 13.80 19.74
C TRP A 82 -7.78 15.11 19.01
N GLN A 83 -7.97 15.02 17.69
CA GLN A 83 -8.33 16.15 16.84
C GLN A 83 -9.82 16.04 16.45
N SER A 84 -10.57 17.11 16.74
CA SER A 84 -11.95 17.19 16.31
C SER A 84 -12.04 17.47 14.82
N TYR A 85 -13.03 16.84 14.17
CA TYR A 85 -13.29 17.07 12.75
C TYR A 85 -13.72 18.52 12.49
N GLY A 86 -13.19 19.14 11.45
CA GLY A 86 -13.48 20.51 11.05
C GLY A 86 -13.48 20.73 9.53
N GLY A 87 -13.54 19.65 8.77
CA GLY A 87 -13.42 19.67 7.30
C GLY A 87 -14.78 19.79 6.57
N GLU A 88 -15.70 20.61 7.09
CA GLU A 88 -16.99 20.88 6.43
C GLU A 88 -16.77 21.55 5.06
N GLY A 89 -17.71 21.35 4.13
CA GLY A 89 -17.61 21.90 2.77
C GLY A 89 -16.96 20.96 1.74
N GLY A 90 -16.97 19.65 2.02
CA GLY A 90 -16.48 18.62 1.11
C GLY A 90 -14.96 18.62 0.96
N THR A 91 -14.44 18.14 -0.16
CA THR A 91 -12.99 18.03 -0.43
C THR A 91 -12.27 19.35 -0.24
N GLN A 92 -12.81 20.45 -0.74
CA GLN A 92 -12.21 21.79 -0.61
C GLN A 92 -12.12 22.27 0.85
N GLY A 93 -13.17 21.99 1.64
CA GLY A 93 -13.17 22.32 3.07
C GLY A 93 -12.14 21.53 3.85
N ARG A 94 -11.97 20.25 3.54
CA ARG A 94 -10.94 19.38 4.16
C ARG A 94 -9.53 19.86 3.83
N ILE A 95 -9.26 20.19 2.57
CA ILE A 95 -7.97 20.76 2.14
C ILE A 95 -7.67 22.06 2.91
N ALA A 96 -8.66 22.96 3.01
CA ALA A 96 -8.49 24.22 3.73
C ALA A 96 -8.25 24.01 5.23
N HIS A 97 -9.01 23.08 5.85
CA HIS A 97 -8.87 22.73 7.27
C HIS A 97 -7.49 22.14 7.57
N GLU A 98 -7.04 21.18 6.77
CA GLU A 98 -5.73 20.57 6.93
C GLU A 98 -4.62 21.61 6.85
N ARG A 99 -4.61 22.44 5.83
CA ARG A 99 -3.61 23.52 5.69
C ARG A 99 -3.58 24.49 6.86
N ALA A 100 -4.74 24.77 7.47
CA ALA A 100 -4.83 25.68 8.61
C ALA A 100 -4.31 25.05 9.92
N ARG A 101 -4.36 23.71 10.03
CA ARG A 101 -4.09 23.02 11.31
C ARG A 101 -2.76 22.27 11.33
N ARG A 102 -2.21 21.88 10.18
CA ARG A 102 -1.02 21.04 10.10
C ARG A 102 0.20 21.62 10.82
N ASP A 103 0.41 22.94 10.73
CA ASP A 103 1.54 23.59 11.39
C ASP A 103 1.42 23.54 12.92
N GLU A 104 0.21 23.68 13.46
CA GLU A 104 -0.06 23.56 14.90
C GLU A 104 0.22 22.13 15.41
N LEU A 105 -0.01 21.14 14.57
CA LEU A 105 0.20 19.73 14.88
C LEU A 105 1.65 19.28 14.60
N GLY A 106 2.48 20.14 14.00
CA GLY A 106 3.83 19.78 13.60
C GLY A 106 3.89 18.71 12.53
N ILE A 107 2.93 18.67 11.60
CA ILE A 107 2.87 17.73 10.47
C ILE A 107 3.10 18.47 9.14
N PRO A 108 3.84 17.87 8.18
CA PRO A 108 4.57 16.60 8.28
C PRO A 108 5.84 16.72 9.15
N SER A 109 6.18 15.62 9.83
CA SER A 109 7.45 15.51 10.55
C SER A 109 7.90 14.04 10.62
N ALA A 110 9.21 13.80 10.63
CA ALA A 110 9.76 12.46 10.72
C ALA A 110 9.28 11.70 11.97
N PRO A 111 9.22 12.29 13.19
CA PRO A 111 8.70 11.56 14.35
C PRO A 111 7.25 11.12 14.23
N VAL A 112 6.38 11.91 13.59
CA VAL A 112 4.97 11.53 13.38
C VAL A 112 4.88 10.43 12.32
N ALA A 113 5.56 10.58 11.19
CA ALA A 113 5.61 9.56 10.15
C ALA A 113 6.18 8.22 10.68
N GLU A 114 7.22 8.28 11.52
CA GLU A 114 7.79 7.09 12.16
C GLU A 114 6.79 6.36 13.04
N ARG A 115 5.97 7.07 13.84
CA ARG A 115 4.92 6.44 14.64
C ARG A 115 3.89 5.71 13.77
N VAL A 116 3.50 6.29 12.64
CA VAL A 116 2.59 5.66 11.68
C VAL A 116 3.22 4.40 11.08
N LEU A 117 4.47 4.47 10.61
CA LEU A 117 5.17 3.33 10.04
C LEU A 117 5.40 2.23 11.09
N ARG A 118 5.71 2.57 12.33
CA ARG A 118 5.79 1.62 13.45
C ARG A 118 4.46 0.91 13.69
N GLU A 119 3.34 1.62 13.61
CA GLU A 119 2.01 1.01 13.75
C GLU A 119 1.70 0.08 12.57
N TYR A 120 2.04 0.46 11.33
CA TYR A 120 1.95 -0.44 10.19
C TYR A 120 2.80 -1.71 10.40
N LEU A 121 4.04 -1.57 10.85
CA LEU A 121 4.93 -2.70 11.13
C LEU A 121 4.38 -3.59 12.26
N ARG A 122 3.85 -3.00 13.34
CA ARG A 122 3.24 -3.72 14.47
C ARG A 122 2.04 -4.57 14.01
N THR A 123 1.29 -4.09 13.02
CA THR A 123 0.16 -4.81 12.43
C THR A 123 0.56 -5.71 11.26
N GLY A 124 1.87 -5.91 11.04
CA GLY A 124 2.42 -6.86 10.06
C GLY A 124 2.59 -6.31 8.65
N THR A 125 2.43 -5.00 8.43
CA THR A 125 2.71 -4.37 7.14
C THR A 125 4.20 -4.10 7.01
N THR A 126 4.83 -4.68 5.99
CA THR A 126 6.27 -4.58 5.71
C THR A 126 6.59 -3.81 4.43
N ARG A 127 5.56 -3.51 3.62
CA ARG A 127 5.68 -2.71 2.40
C ARG A 127 4.58 -1.68 2.34
N VAL A 128 4.95 -0.46 1.95
CA VAL A 128 4.02 0.68 1.94
C VAL A 128 4.24 1.54 0.70
N ARG A 129 3.19 1.80 -0.08
CA ARG A 129 3.13 2.93 -0.99
C ARG A 129 2.42 4.08 -0.29
N THR A 130 3.13 5.19 -0.06
CA THR A 130 2.57 6.35 0.65
C THR A 130 2.49 7.56 -0.27
N HIS A 131 1.34 8.21 -0.27
CA HIS A 131 1.10 9.49 -0.90
C HIS A 131 1.52 10.57 0.08
N VAL A 132 2.41 11.44 -0.34
CA VAL A 132 3.00 12.48 0.50
C VAL A 132 2.69 13.84 -0.07
N ASP A 133 2.10 14.71 0.73
CA ASP A 133 1.63 16.02 0.28
C ASP A 133 2.77 16.89 -0.25
N VAL A 134 2.56 17.40 -1.47
CA VAL A 134 3.43 18.38 -2.14
C VAL A 134 2.59 19.59 -2.49
N ASP A 135 2.84 20.69 -1.82
CA ASP A 135 2.19 21.98 -2.08
C ASP A 135 3.16 23.16 -1.87
N LEU A 136 2.69 24.38 -2.19
CA LEU A 136 3.54 25.57 -2.10
C LEU A 136 4.02 25.89 -0.67
N GLY A 137 3.30 25.46 0.36
CA GLY A 137 3.67 25.66 1.76
C GLY A 137 4.64 24.61 2.28
N LEU A 138 4.51 23.38 1.82
CA LEU A 138 5.35 22.25 2.25
C LEU A 138 6.59 22.08 1.39
N GLY A 139 6.52 22.39 0.09
CA GLY A 139 7.57 21.99 -0.84
C GLY A 139 7.72 20.47 -0.85
N LEU A 140 8.91 19.95 -0.61
CA LEU A 140 9.23 18.53 -0.53
C LEU A 140 9.49 18.01 0.90
N ARG A 141 9.26 18.83 1.93
CA ARG A 141 9.56 18.49 3.33
C ARG A 141 8.85 17.23 3.81
N GLY A 142 7.64 16.96 3.31
CA GLY A 142 6.90 15.73 3.63
C GLY A 142 7.62 14.48 3.15
N ILE A 143 8.17 14.52 1.92
CA ILE A 143 8.93 13.40 1.34
C ILE A 143 10.20 13.14 2.14
N GLU A 144 10.93 14.20 2.52
CA GLU A 144 12.13 14.10 3.35
C GLU A 144 11.79 13.47 4.70
N ALA A 145 10.72 13.95 5.36
CA ALA A 145 10.27 13.45 6.67
C ALA A 145 9.88 11.96 6.64
N VAL A 146 9.12 11.53 5.62
CA VAL A 146 8.69 10.12 5.50
C VAL A 146 9.87 9.21 5.18
N ARG A 147 10.82 9.64 4.35
CA ARG A 147 12.05 8.87 4.06
C ARG A 147 12.96 8.75 5.29
N GLU A 148 13.12 9.83 6.05
CA GLU A 148 13.84 9.82 7.32
C GLU A 148 13.20 8.84 8.31
N ALA A 149 11.86 8.88 8.44
CA ALA A 149 11.10 7.97 9.29
C ALA A 149 11.28 6.49 8.88
N ALA A 150 11.25 6.19 7.59
CA ALA A 150 11.47 4.84 7.09
C ALA A 150 12.91 4.36 7.33
N ALA A 151 13.90 5.24 7.15
CA ALA A 151 15.31 4.93 7.44
C ALA A 151 15.54 4.59 8.92
N ALA A 152 14.81 5.24 9.85
CA ALA A 152 14.87 4.96 11.29
C ALA A 152 14.34 3.55 11.66
N LEU A 153 13.63 2.87 10.77
CA LEU A 153 13.17 1.48 10.94
C LEU A 153 14.16 0.45 10.40
N ASP A 154 15.35 0.88 10.00
CA ASP A 154 16.49 0.01 9.66
C ASP A 154 16.12 -1.08 8.63
N GLY A 155 15.36 -0.71 7.60
CA GLY A 155 14.95 -1.60 6.52
C GLY A 155 13.78 -2.55 6.86
N ALA A 156 13.12 -2.42 8.01
CA ALA A 156 11.95 -3.24 8.33
C ALA A 156 10.75 -2.95 7.41
N ILE A 157 10.64 -1.72 6.89
CA ILE A 157 9.61 -1.34 5.91
C ILE A 157 10.27 -0.93 4.59
N GLU A 158 9.80 -1.54 3.50
CA GLU A 158 10.08 -1.08 2.14
C GLU A 158 9.05 -0.02 1.74
N LEU A 159 9.54 1.18 1.36
CA LEU A 159 8.71 2.35 1.12
C LEU A 159 8.78 2.80 -0.33
N THR A 160 7.62 3.06 -0.94
CA THR A 160 7.47 3.75 -2.23
C THR A 160 6.72 5.06 -1.99
N VAL A 161 7.25 6.15 -2.51
CA VAL A 161 6.67 7.50 -2.34
C VAL A 161 5.96 7.95 -3.61
N VAL A 162 4.73 8.43 -3.44
CA VAL A 162 3.98 9.19 -4.43
C VAL A 162 4.01 10.66 -4.03
N ALA A 163 4.58 11.53 -4.85
CA ALA A 163 4.50 12.98 -4.64
C ALA A 163 3.08 13.45 -4.95
N PHE A 164 2.28 13.78 -3.92
CA PHE A 164 0.85 13.96 -4.01
C PHE A 164 0.41 15.42 -3.96
N PRO A 165 -0.28 15.95 -4.98
CA PRO A 165 -0.71 17.35 -5.05
C PRO A 165 -2.07 17.55 -4.35
N GLN A 166 -2.11 17.48 -3.01
CA GLN A 166 -3.34 17.57 -2.22
C GLN A 166 -4.19 18.83 -2.52
N ASP A 167 -3.57 19.91 -2.96
CA ASP A 167 -4.23 21.22 -3.25
C ASP A 167 -4.54 21.42 -4.75
N GLY A 168 -4.42 20.35 -5.56
CA GLY A 168 -4.52 20.38 -7.02
C GLY A 168 -3.17 20.60 -7.71
N VAL A 169 -3.12 20.31 -9.00
CA VAL A 169 -1.91 20.41 -9.84
C VAL A 169 -1.83 21.77 -10.53
N LEU A 170 -2.89 22.14 -11.29
CA LEU A 170 -2.94 23.38 -12.08
C LEU A 170 -3.62 24.51 -11.32
N ARG A 171 -4.55 24.19 -10.44
CA ARG A 171 -5.27 25.18 -9.62
C ARG A 171 -4.34 26.10 -8.83
N ARG A 172 -3.15 25.60 -8.46
CA ARG A 172 -2.12 26.33 -7.74
C ARG A 172 -0.87 26.45 -8.63
N PRO A 173 -0.69 27.59 -9.33
CA PRO A 173 0.52 27.81 -10.13
C PRO A 173 1.79 27.56 -9.32
N GLY A 174 2.68 26.70 -9.84
CA GLY A 174 3.92 26.28 -9.17
C GLY A 174 3.88 24.86 -8.57
N VAL A 175 2.70 24.22 -8.44
CA VAL A 175 2.62 22.83 -7.93
C VAL A 175 3.12 21.85 -8.99
N LEU A 176 2.82 22.05 -10.27
CA LEU A 176 3.34 21.18 -11.33
C LEU A 176 4.87 21.17 -11.35
N GLU A 177 5.51 22.32 -11.14
CA GLU A 177 6.97 22.44 -11.02
C GLU A 177 7.52 21.79 -9.75
N LEU A 178 6.72 21.77 -8.66
CA LEU A 178 7.10 21.04 -7.45
C LEU A 178 7.04 19.53 -7.67
N LEU A 179 6.05 19.02 -8.39
CA LEU A 179 5.95 17.60 -8.77
C LEU A 179 7.11 17.19 -9.66
N ASP A 180 7.50 18.02 -10.65
CA ASP A 180 8.70 17.80 -11.46
C ASP A 180 9.97 17.72 -10.59
N ARG A 181 10.11 18.62 -9.62
CA ARG A 181 11.23 18.59 -8.67
C ARG A 181 11.19 17.35 -7.78
N ALA A 182 10.02 16.89 -7.35
CA ALA A 182 9.87 15.68 -6.56
C ALA A 182 10.29 14.43 -7.35
N ALA A 183 9.85 14.31 -8.61
CA ALA A 183 10.28 13.25 -9.50
C ALA A 183 11.80 13.26 -9.72
N ARG A 184 12.38 14.42 -9.98
CA ARG A 184 13.84 14.60 -10.10
C ARG A 184 14.59 14.22 -8.81
N ALA A 185 13.99 14.45 -7.64
CA ALA A 185 14.52 14.06 -6.33
C ALA A 185 14.28 12.57 -6.01
N GLY A 186 13.75 11.79 -6.96
CA GLY A 186 13.58 10.35 -6.86
C GLY A 186 12.29 9.91 -6.19
N ALA A 187 11.20 10.70 -6.26
CA ALA A 187 9.87 10.17 -5.98
C ALA A 187 9.53 9.11 -7.03
N GLU A 188 9.14 7.93 -6.59
CA GLU A 188 8.90 6.79 -7.46
C GLU A 188 7.65 6.97 -8.33
N HIS A 189 6.71 7.80 -7.84
CA HIS A 189 5.49 8.19 -8.58
C HIS A 189 5.19 9.67 -8.37
N VAL A 190 4.51 10.27 -9.33
CA VAL A 190 3.83 11.56 -9.16
C VAL A 190 2.32 11.33 -9.14
N GLY A 191 1.63 12.06 -8.27
CA GLY A 191 0.19 11.95 -8.08
C GLY A 191 -0.60 12.96 -8.88
N GLY A 192 -1.90 12.67 -9.02
CA GLY A 192 -2.94 13.59 -9.47
C GLY A 192 -4.11 13.58 -8.50
N LEU A 193 -5.01 14.57 -8.61
CA LEU A 193 -6.20 14.65 -7.77
C LEU A 193 -7.36 15.24 -8.57
N ASP A 194 -8.45 14.45 -8.71
CA ASP A 194 -9.76 14.86 -9.22
C ASP A 194 -9.65 15.94 -10.31
N PRO A 195 -9.17 15.59 -11.52
CA PRO A 195 -8.74 16.56 -12.53
C PRO A 195 -9.83 17.54 -12.97
N ALA A 196 -11.08 17.10 -13.05
CA ALA A 196 -12.18 17.98 -13.43
C ALA A 196 -12.70 18.82 -12.24
N LEU A 197 -12.88 18.24 -11.05
CA LEU A 197 -13.49 18.96 -9.92
C LEU A 197 -12.50 19.87 -9.20
N ILE A 198 -11.24 19.50 -9.11
CA ILE A 198 -10.20 20.27 -8.42
C ILE A 198 -9.58 21.31 -9.37
N ASP A 199 -8.98 20.87 -10.48
CA ASP A 199 -8.27 21.76 -11.41
C ASP A 199 -9.19 22.39 -12.48
N ARG A 200 -10.32 21.77 -12.78
CA ARG A 200 -11.25 22.14 -13.87
C ARG A 200 -10.61 22.08 -15.26
N ASP A 201 -9.53 21.33 -15.37
CA ASP A 201 -8.80 21.08 -16.62
C ASP A 201 -8.20 19.68 -16.61
N PRO A 202 -9.02 18.63 -16.83
CA PRO A 202 -8.54 17.24 -16.79
C PRO A 202 -7.50 16.95 -17.88
N VAL A 203 -7.60 17.59 -19.04
CA VAL A 203 -6.62 17.42 -20.11
C VAL A 203 -5.28 18.01 -19.72
N GLY A 204 -5.26 19.26 -19.25
CA GLY A 204 -4.04 19.95 -18.83
C GLY A 204 -3.34 19.28 -17.64
N GLN A 205 -4.11 18.85 -16.61
CA GLN A 205 -3.53 18.12 -15.47
C GLN A 205 -2.83 16.84 -15.95
N LEU A 206 -3.53 15.98 -16.69
CA LEU A 206 -3.00 14.72 -17.16
C LEU A 206 -1.80 14.92 -18.11
N ASP A 207 -1.86 15.88 -19.04
CA ASP A 207 -0.72 16.17 -19.95
C ASP A 207 0.52 16.59 -19.15
N GLY A 208 0.36 17.40 -18.11
CA GLY A 208 1.44 17.81 -17.21
C GLY A 208 2.07 16.62 -16.48
N LEU A 209 1.22 15.75 -15.89
CA LEU A 209 1.67 14.58 -15.12
C LEU A 209 2.35 13.53 -16.02
N PHE A 210 1.76 13.21 -17.18
CA PHE A 210 2.35 12.25 -18.13
C PHE A 210 3.69 12.74 -18.67
N ARG A 211 3.83 14.05 -18.92
CA ARG A 211 5.11 14.64 -19.31
C ARG A 211 6.18 14.45 -18.23
N ILE A 212 5.87 14.71 -16.95
CA ILE A 212 6.80 14.50 -15.83
C ILE A 212 7.19 13.03 -15.73
N ALA A 213 6.20 12.12 -15.81
CA ALA A 213 6.47 10.69 -15.74
C ALA A 213 7.41 10.21 -16.86
N ALA A 214 7.19 10.69 -18.10
CA ALA A 214 8.04 10.37 -19.25
C ALA A 214 9.46 10.95 -19.10
N GLU A 215 9.59 12.19 -18.60
CA GLU A 215 10.88 12.88 -18.45
C GLU A 215 11.77 12.23 -17.38
N HIS A 216 11.18 11.78 -16.26
CA HIS A 216 11.92 11.23 -15.12
C HIS A 216 11.84 9.70 -15.00
N GLY A 217 11.03 9.02 -15.83
CA GLY A 217 10.85 7.57 -15.77
C GLY A 217 10.11 7.07 -14.53
N CYS A 218 9.40 7.96 -13.81
CA CYS A 218 8.59 7.61 -12.65
C CYS A 218 7.18 7.12 -13.07
N GLY A 219 6.43 6.54 -12.11
CA GLY A 219 5.03 6.15 -12.32
C GLY A 219 4.05 7.29 -12.05
N LEU A 220 2.78 7.01 -12.29
CA LEU A 220 1.64 7.88 -11.99
C LEU A 220 0.70 7.18 -10.99
N ASP A 221 0.17 7.92 -10.01
CA ASP A 221 -0.85 7.43 -9.08
C ASP A 221 -1.90 8.52 -8.85
N ILE A 222 -3.05 8.37 -9.53
CA ILE A 222 -4.04 9.44 -9.66
C ILE A 222 -5.23 9.14 -8.74
N HIS A 223 -5.47 10.00 -7.75
CA HIS A 223 -6.70 9.99 -6.96
C HIS A 223 -7.87 10.44 -7.82
N LEU A 224 -8.87 9.57 -7.94
CA LEU A 224 -10.05 9.82 -8.75
C LEU A 224 -11.32 9.48 -7.95
N HIS A 225 -11.93 10.52 -7.37
CA HIS A 225 -13.16 10.38 -6.59
C HIS A 225 -14.40 10.80 -7.40
N GLU A 226 -14.22 11.38 -8.58
CA GLU A 226 -15.31 11.80 -9.42
C GLU A 226 -16.24 10.65 -9.79
N PRO A 227 -17.56 10.77 -9.52
CA PRO A 227 -18.50 9.67 -9.71
C PRO A 227 -19.02 9.56 -11.14
N GLY A 228 -19.61 8.42 -11.47
CA GLY A 228 -20.39 8.18 -12.66
C GLY A 228 -19.66 8.47 -13.97
N ASP A 229 -20.37 9.08 -14.92
CA ASP A 229 -19.84 9.32 -16.26
C ASP A 229 -18.66 10.30 -16.29
N LEU A 230 -18.56 11.21 -15.32
CA LEU A 230 -17.42 12.13 -15.22
C LEU A 230 -16.14 11.37 -14.92
N GLY A 231 -16.12 10.57 -13.85
CA GLY A 231 -14.95 9.78 -13.52
C GLY A 231 -14.61 8.71 -14.58
N ALA A 232 -15.65 8.12 -15.21
CA ALA A 232 -15.44 7.20 -16.33
C ALA A 232 -14.78 7.87 -17.54
N PHE A 233 -15.16 9.11 -17.85
CA PHE A 233 -14.52 9.92 -18.89
C PHE A 233 -13.06 10.22 -18.55
N GLU A 234 -12.74 10.50 -17.29
CA GLU A 234 -11.37 10.74 -16.87
C GLU A 234 -10.51 9.47 -16.89
N ILE A 235 -11.11 8.32 -16.58
CA ILE A 235 -10.43 7.03 -16.79
C ILE A 235 -10.10 6.86 -18.28
N ASP A 236 -11.03 7.15 -19.20
CA ASP A 236 -10.72 7.11 -20.64
C ASP A 236 -9.56 8.03 -21.01
N LEU A 237 -9.55 9.26 -20.51
CA LEU A 237 -8.46 10.20 -20.78
C LEU A 237 -7.10 9.66 -20.28
N ILE A 238 -7.08 8.94 -19.18
CA ILE A 238 -5.88 8.26 -18.66
C ILE A 238 -5.47 7.12 -19.60
N LEU A 239 -6.42 6.24 -19.95
CA LEU A 239 -6.17 5.09 -20.82
C LEU A 239 -5.70 5.51 -22.21
N ASP A 240 -6.29 6.55 -22.79
CA ASP A 240 -5.90 7.11 -24.10
C ASP A 240 -4.43 7.58 -24.08
N ARG A 241 -3.96 8.17 -22.95
CA ARG A 241 -2.57 8.58 -22.79
C ARG A 241 -1.63 7.42 -22.60
N VAL A 242 -2.02 6.43 -21.77
CA VAL A 242 -1.22 5.21 -21.59
C VAL A 242 -0.99 4.51 -22.93
N GLU A 243 -2.04 4.38 -23.74
CA GLU A 243 -1.97 3.77 -25.07
C GLU A 243 -1.12 4.61 -26.05
N ARG A 244 -1.41 5.93 -26.14
CA ARG A 244 -0.69 6.86 -27.01
C ARG A 244 0.80 6.91 -26.72
N ASP A 245 1.16 6.96 -25.44
CA ASP A 245 2.54 7.19 -25.00
C ASP A 245 3.31 5.87 -24.76
N GLY A 246 2.65 4.72 -24.89
CA GLY A 246 3.24 3.40 -24.72
C GLY A 246 3.78 3.17 -23.31
N ILE A 247 3.06 3.61 -22.28
CA ILE A 247 3.48 3.50 -20.89
C ILE A 247 3.54 2.03 -20.47
N ALA A 248 4.61 1.64 -19.80
CA ALA A 248 4.78 0.25 -19.35
C ALA A 248 3.70 -0.19 -18.35
N PRO A 249 3.23 -1.46 -18.41
CA PRO A 249 2.27 -1.99 -17.47
C PRO A 249 2.69 -1.80 -16.00
N GLY A 250 1.74 -1.46 -15.14
CA GLY A 250 1.97 -1.22 -13.71
C GLY A 250 2.50 0.16 -13.34
N LYS A 251 2.82 1.01 -14.32
CA LYS A 251 3.32 2.37 -14.09
C LYS A 251 2.25 3.41 -13.84
N VAL A 252 0.99 3.11 -14.17
CA VAL A 252 -0.15 4.02 -13.93
C VAL A 252 -1.16 3.33 -13.01
N ASN A 253 -1.49 3.98 -11.90
CA ASN A 253 -2.50 3.57 -10.95
C ASN A 253 -3.64 4.58 -10.88
N VAL A 254 -4.87 4.10 -10.79
CA VAL A 254 -6.06 4.88 -10.45
C VAL A 254 -6.45 4.53 -9.03
N ALA A 255 -6.21 5.45 -8.09
CA ALA A 255 -6.63 5.30 -6.73
C ALA A 255 -8.11 5.68 -6.59
N HIS A 256 -8.83 4.90 -5.80
CA HIS A 256 -10.28 4.99 -5.60
C HIS A 256 -11.08 4.59 -6.84
N GLY A 257 -11.18 5.40 -7.88
CA GLY A 257 -11.78 5.08 -9.17
C GLY A 257 -13.21 4.52 -9.11
N PHE A 258 -14.02 4.95 -8.13
CA PHE A 258 -15.35 4.38 -7.87
C PHE A 258 -16.34 4.59 -9.03
N ALA A 259 -16.05 5.49 -9.97
CA ALA A 259 -16.82 5.63 -11.20
C ALA A 259 -17.05 4.31 -11.95
N VAL A 260 -16.09 3.38 -11.86
CA VAL A 260 -16.19 2.03 -12.45
C VAL A 260 -17.44 1.28 -11.99
N VAL A 261 -17.88 1.46 -10.74
CA VAL A 261 -19.09 0.80 -10.22
C VAL A 261 -20.38 1.64 -10.38
N ASP A 262 -20.26 2.90 -10.75
CA ASP A 262 -21.38 3.81 -10.92
C ASP A 262 -21.95 3.78 -12.33
N VAL A 263 -21.15 3.37 -13.34
CA VAL A 263 -21.59 3.25 -14.73
C VAL A 263 -22.35 1.94 -14.99
N ASP A 264 -23.01 1.84 -16.14
CA ASP A 264 -23.71 0.61 -16.53
C ASP A 264 -22.73 -0.58 -16.73
N PRO A 265 -23.23 -1.84 -16.66
CA PRO A 265 -22.36 -3.01 -16.70
C PRO A 265 -21.56 -3.19 -18.01
N ALA A 266 -22.07 -2.70 -19.15
CA ALA A 266 -21.36 -2.80 -20.43
C ALA A 266 -20.19 -1.82 -20.46
N ARG A 267 -20.43 -0.58 -20.02
CA ARG A 267 -19.41 0.45 -19.89
C ARG A 267 -18.33 0.07 -18.88
N ARG A 268 -18.73 -0.48 -17.73
CA ARG A 268 -17.78 -0.97 -16.73
C ARG A 268 -16.86 -2.03 -17.31
N ARG A 269 -17.41 -3.00 -18.03
CA ARG A 269 -16.61 -4.06 -18.66
C ARG A 269 -15.62 -3.49 -19.65
N ASP A 270 -16.04 -2.56 -20.51
CA ASP A 270 -15.16 -1.90 -21.47
C ASP A 270 -13.99 -1.17 -20.78
N LEU A 271 -14.25 -0.44 -19.70
CA LEU A 271 -13.19 0.23 -18.91
C LEU A 271 -12.21 -0.77 -18.31
N LEU A 272 -12.72 -1.83 -17.65
CA LEU A 272 -11.88 -2.83 -17.01
C LEU A 272 -11.05 -3.60 -18.03
N ASP A 273 -11.64 -4.01 -19.17
CA ASP A 273 -10.92 -4.72 -20.24
C ASP A 273 -9.78 -3.86 -20.81
N ARG A 274 -10.03 -2.55 -21.03
CA ARG A 274 -8.98 -1.62 -21.47
C ARG A 274 -7.89 -1.44 -20.40
N MET A 275 -8.28 -1.28 -19.13
CA MET A 275 -7.32 -1.16 -18.02
C MET A 275 -6.43 -2.39 -17.92
N GLY A 276 -7.01 -3.59 -17.98
CA GLY A 276 -6.26 -4.83 -17.95
C GLY A 276 -5.31 -4.99 -19.15
N ALA A 277 -5.79 -4.70 -20.36
CA ALA A 277 -4.99 -4.77 -21.59
C ALA A 277 -3.79 -3.81 -21.57
N LEU A 278 -3.96 -2.61 -20.98
CA LEU A 278 -2.92 -1.58 -20.86
C LEU A 278 -2.07 -1.72 -19.59
N GLY A 279 -2.44 -2.64 -18.68
CA GLY A 279 -1.75 -2.82 -17.40
C GLY A 279 -1.91 -1.66 -16.44
N VAL A 280 -2.99 -0.87 -16.55
CA VAL A 280 -3.37 0.16 -15.58
C VAL A 280 -3.90 -0.53 -14.33
N THR A 281 -3.41 -0.11 -13.16
CA THR A 281 -3.75 -0.73 -11.87
C THR A 281 -4.78 0.10 -11.11
N MET A 282 -5.40 -0.49 -10.09
CA MET A 282 -6.30 0.22 -9.19
C MET A 282 -5.97 -0.05 -7.73
N THR A 283 -6.28 0.91 -6.86
CA THR A 283 -6.23 0.73 -5.40
C THR A 283 -7.53 1.20 -4.76
N THR A 284 -7.94 0.53 -3.67
CA THR A 284 -9.09 0.96 -2.86
C THR A 284 -8.75 0.98 -1.38
N VAL A 285 -9.45 1.85 -0.67
CA VAL A 285 -9.46 1.94 0.79
C VAL A 285 -10.76 1.38 1.38
N ALA A 286 -11.53 0.70 0.56
CA ALA A 286 -12.79 0.03 0.88
C ALA A 286 -13.79 0.89 1.68
N PRO A 287 -14.19 2.09 1.22
CA PRO A 287 -15.06 2.99 1.97
C PRO A 287 -16.44 2.34 2.21
N VAL A 288 -16.89 2.32 3.48
CA VAL A 288 -18.11 1.58 3.89
C VAL A 288 -19.39 2.12 3.26
N ARG A 289 -19.40 3.41 2.89
CA ARG A 289 -20.60 4.07 2.36
C ARG A 289 -20.75 4.01 0.84
N MET A 290 -19.78 3.38 0.15
CA MET A 290 -19.75 3.30 -1.29
C MET A 290 -19.87 1.85 -1.76
N ARG A 291 -20.29 1.65 -3.01
CA ARG A 291 -20.21 0.34 -3.64
C ARG A 291 -18.74 -0.05 -3.77
N GLN A 292 -18.44 -1.29 -3.42
CA GLN A 292 -17.06 -1.78 -3.52
C GLN A 292 -16.70 -2.08 -4.98
N LEU A 293 -15.42 -1.91 -5.31
CA LEU A 293 -14.90 -2.30 -6.61
C LEU A 293 -15.07 -3.82 -6.84
N PRO A 294 -15.46 -4.25 -8.05
CA PRO A 294 -15.95 -5.61 -8.30
C PRO A 294 -14.79 -6.58 -8.55
N LEU A 295 -14.27 -7.21 -7.48
CA LEU A 295 -13.08 -8.09 -7.52
C LEU A 295 -13.13 -9.11 -8.66
N ALA A 296 -14.22 -9.86 -8.80
CA ALA A 296 -14.33 -10.89 -9.81
C ALA A 296 -14.28 -10.34 -11.27
N GLU A 297 -14.86 -9.16 -11.51
CA GLU A 297 -14.80 -8.51 -12.82
C GLU A 297 -13.38 -7.97 -13.10
N MET A 298 -12.70 -7.44 -12.08
CA MET A 298 -11.32 -6.95 -12.18
C MET A 298 -10.32 -8.08 -12.43
N ASP A 299 -10.44 -9.20 -11.69
CA ASP A 299 -9.62 -10.38 -11.90
C ASP A 299 -9.84 -10.98 -13.31
N ALA A 300 -11.11 -11.03 -13.78
CA ALA A 300 -11.42 -11.53 -15.12
C ALA A 300 -10.85 -10.65 -16.24
N ALA A 301 -10.79 -9.33 -16.03
CA ALA A 301 -10.20 -8.36 -16.95
C ALA A 301 -8.66 -8.26 -16.84
N GLY A 302 -8.05 -8.91 -15.85
CA GLY A 302 -6.60 -8.83 -15.59
C GLY A 302 -6.14 -7.51 -14.99
N VAL A 303 -7.03 -6.74 -14.36
CA VAL A 303 -6.70 -5.50 -13.66
C VAL A 303 -6.05 -5.83 -12.32
N ARG A 304 -4.79 -5.43 -12.12
CA ARG A 304 -4.15 -5.56 -10.80
C ARG A 304 -4.81 -4.60 -9.82
N PHE A 305 -5.05 -5.12 -8.63
CA PHE A 305 -5.81 -4.42 -7.61
C PHE A 305 -5.11 -4.50 -6.26
N GLY A 306 -5.09 -3.40 -5.51
CA GLY A 306 -4.45 -3.31 -4.21
C GLY A 306 -5.36 -2.71 -3.13
N LEU A 307 -5.08 -3.05 -1.88
CA LEU A 307 -5.77 -2.54 -0.70
C LEU A 307 -4.88 -1.57 0.07
N GLY A 308 -5.44 -0.46 0.52
CA GLY A 308 -4.73 0.55 1.30
C GLY A 308 -5.54 1.06 2.48
N THR A 309 -4.85 1.58 3.49
CA THR A 309 -5.49 2.16 4.68
C THR A 309 -6.03 3.55 4.44
N ASP A 310 -5.58 4.23 3.39
CA ASP A 310 -5.65 5.69 3.28
C ASP A 310 -4.89 6.38 4.42
N GLY A 311 -5.23 7.60 4.78
CA GLY A 311 -4.78 8.21 6.01
C GLY A 311 -5.38 7.51 7.24
N ILE A 312 -4.59 7.42 8.31
CA ILE A 312 -5.06 6.94 9.60
C ILE A 312 -5.02 8.08 10.61
N ARG A 313 -6.13 8.33 11.31
CA ARG A 313 -6.24 9.40 12.30
C ARG A 313 -5.62 10.70 11.78
N ASP A 314 -6.15 11.21 10.70
CA ASP A 314 -5.75 12.47 10.09
C ASP A 314 -6.88 13.53 10.16
N LEU A 315 -6.65 14.70 9.58
CA LEU A 315 -7.64 15.78 9.56
C LEU A 315 -8.77 15.55 8.53
N TRP A 316 -8.67 14.49 7.72
CA TRP A 316 -9.69 14.06 6.77
C TRP A 316 -10.65 13.05 7.37
N SER A 317 -10.13 12.18 8.26
CA SER A 317 -10.88 11.11 8.90
C SER A 317 -10.28 10.73 10.26
N PRO A 318 -11.09 10.63 11.32
CA PRO A 318 -10.60 10.19 12.63
C PRO A 318 -10.40 8.67 12.71
N TYR A 319 -10.74 7.93 11.66
CA TYR A 319 -10.68 6.48 11.64
C TYR A 319 -9.29 5.95 11.27
N GLY A 320 -9.14 4.65 11.42
CA GLY A 320 -7.94 3.89 11.07
C GLY A 320 -7.07 3.57 12.29
N ASP A 321 -6.60 2.34 12.31
CA ASP A 321 -5.71 1.78 13.32
C ASP A 321 -4.43 1.20 12.69
N GLY A 322 -4.23 1.44 11.38
CA GLY A 322 -3.07 0.94 10.63
C GLY A 322 -3.13 -0.55 10.26
N ASP A 323 -4.15 -1.27 10.67
CA ASP A 323 -4.28 -2.70 10.34
C ASP A 323 -4.86 -2.93 8.94
N LEU A 324 -4.00 -3.25 7.98
CA LEU A 324 -4.43 -3.55 6.61
C LEU A 324 -5.35 -4.79 6.53
N LEU A 325 -5.20 -5.76 7.43
CA LEU A 325 -6.14 -6.89 7.49
C LEU A 325 -7.55 -6.42 7.86
N GLY A 326 -7.66 -5.32 8.62
CA GLY A 326 -8.93 -4.65 8.91
C GLY A 326 -9.58 -4.06 7.65
N ILE A 327 -8.78 -3.46 6.76
CA ILE A 327 -9.26 -2.96 5.45
C ILE A 327 -9.67 -4.12 4.55
N ALA A 328 -8.88 -5.19 4.50
CA ALA A 328 -9.21 -6.40 3.76
C ALA A 328 -10.55 -7.01 4.22
N TRP A 329 -10.76 -7.11 5.54
CA TRP A 329 -12.02 -7.53 6.13
C TRP A 329 -13.19 -6.59 5.76
N GLN A 330 -12.96 -5.27 5.81
CA GLN A 330 -13.96 -4.28 5.45
C GLN A 330 -14.38 -4.43 3.98
N TYR A 331 -13.40 -4.60 3.09
CA TYR A 331 -13.63 -4.81 1.67
C TYR A 331 -14.45 -6.10 1.41
N ALA A 332 -14.03 -7.22 1.98
CA ALA A 332 -14.73 -8.49 1.84
C ALA A 332 -16.16 -8.42 2.37
N ARG A 333 -16.35 -7.83 3.56
CA ARG A 333 -17.66 -7.73 4.21
C ARG A 333 -18.59 -6.76 3.50
N ALA A 334 -18.12 -5.59 3.09
CA ALA A 334 -18.91 -4.61 2.35
C ALA A 334 -19.22 -5.09 0.92
N GLY A 335 -18.34 -5.91 0.34
CA GLY A 335 -18.54 -6.58 -0.95
C GLY A 335 -19.45 -7.81 -0.90
N GLY A 336 -19.89 -8.24 0.31
CA GLY A 336 -20.75 -9.43 0.48
C GLY A 336 -20.05 -10.75 0.20
N MET A 337 -18.72 -10.81 0.29
CA MET A 337 -17.93 -12.02 0.02
C MET A 337 -18.08 -13.01 1.19
N VAL A 338 -18.40 -14.25 0.88
CA VAL A 338 -18.64 -15.33 1.86
C VAL A 338 -18.00 -16.66 1.47
N ARG A 339 -17.48 -16.77 0.24
CA ARG A 339 -16.86 -17.99 -0.26
C ARG A 339 -15.37 -18.01 0.07
N ASP A 340 -14.84 -19.19 0.32
CA ASP A 340 -13.43 -19.37 0.70
C ASP A 340 -12.47 -18.80 -0.36
N GLU A 341 -12.78 -19.03 -1.64
CA GLU A 341 -11.99 -18.51 -2.75
C GLU A 341 -11.91 -16.96 -2.75
N ASP A 342 -13.05 -16.28 -2.51
CA ASP A 342 -13.11 -14.83 -2.45
C ASP A 342 -12.36 -14.29 -1.25
N LEU A 343 -12.56 -14.88 -0.06
CA LEU A 343 -11.91 -14.48 1.18
C LEU A 343 -10.39 -14.70 1.10
N ARG A 344 -9.95 -15.83 0.55
CA ARG A 344 -8.53 -16.11 0.28
C ARG A 344 -7.95 -15.06 -0.68
N ARG A 345 -8.67 -14.78 -1.77
CA ARG A 345 -8.25 -13.79 -2.76
C ARG A 345 -8.02 -12.41 -2.15
N VAL A 346 -8.88 -11.99 -1.22
CA VAL A 346 -8.72 -10.72 -0.49
C VAL A 346 -7.46 -10.70 0.38
N VAL A 347 -7.10 -11.83 1.01
CA VAL A 347 -5.83 -11.93 1.76
C VAL A 347 -4.62 -11.86 0.81
N GLU A 348 -4.71 -12.46 -0.38
CA GLU A 348 -3.67 -12.37 -1.40
C GLU A 348 -3.45 -10.93 -1.88
N LEU A 349 -4.53 -10.15 -2.05
CA LEU A 349 -4.44 -8.71 -2.37
C LEU A 349 -3.74 -7.90 -1.27
N ALA A 350 -3.97 -8.25 -0.01
CA ALA A 350 -3.36 -7.57 1.14
C ALA A 350 -1.90 -8.01 1.41
N THR A 351 -1.39 -9.01 0.69
CA THR A 351 -0.07 -9.61 0.88
C THR A 351 0.66 -9.73 -0.46
N ARG A 352 0.74 -10.95 -0.99
CA ARG A 352 1.53 -11.34 -2.17
C ARG A 352 1.27 -10.44 -3.40
N ASP A 353 0.01 -10.25 -3.75
CA ASP A 353 -0.34 -9.56 -4.99
C ASP A 353 -0.24 -8.03 -4.85
N GLY A 354 -0.47 -7.52 -3.62
CA GLY A 354 -0.23 -6.11 -3.29
C GLY A 354 1.23 -5.67 -3.47
N ALA A 355 2.17 -6.60 -3.40
CA ALA A 355 3.59 -6.29 -3.52
C ALA A 355 3.96 -5.62 -4.86
N ALA A 356 3.25 -5.95 -5.94
CA ALA A 356 3.48 -5.35 -7.27
C ALA A 356 3.27 -3.82 -7.32
N PHE A 357 2.71 -3.23 -6.27
CA PHE A 357 2.61 -1.76 -6.12
C PHE A 357 3.85 -1.12 -5.51
N VAL A 358 4.72 -1.92 -4.89
CA VAL A 358 5.91 -1.43 -4.17
C VAL A 358 7.19 -1.97 -4.78
N THR A 359 7.18 -3.22 -5.26
CA THR A 359 8.37 -3.91 -5.76
C THR A 359 8.05 -4.79 -6.97
N ASP A 360 9.05 -5.03 -7.81
CA ASP A 360 8.98 -6.01 -8.89
C ASP A 360 9.46 -7.42 -8.44
N GLU A 361 9.89 -7.55 -7.18
CA GLU A 361 10.36 -8.83 -6.61
C GLU A 361 9.18 -9.72 -6.19
N VAL A 362 9.44 -11.03 -6.18
CA VAL A 362 8.48 -12.00 -5.62
C VAL A 362 8.31 -11.75 -4.12
N HIS A 363 7.07 -11.67 -3.67
CA HIS A 363 6.69 -11.49 -2.28
C HIS A 363 5.81 -12.64 -1.82
N ASP A 364 6.44 -13.74 -1.42
CA ASP A 364 5.76 -14.92 -0.91
C ASP A 364 6.70 -15.68 0.04
N LEU A 365 6.19 -16.72 0.71
CA LEU A 365 6.96 -17.59 1.60
C LEU A 365 7.73 -18.63 0.77
N VAL A 366 8.62 -18.18 -0.09
CA VAL A 366 9.45 -19.03 -0.96
C VAL A 366 10.91 -18.59 -0.95
N PRO A 367 11.85 -19.51 -1.21
CA PRO A 367 13.28 -19.17 -1.25
C PRO A 367 13.58 -18.02 -2.23
N GLY A 368 14.43 -17.09 -1.79
CA GLY A 368 14.82 -15.88 -2.52
C GLY A 368 13.94 -14.68 -2.29
N SER A 369 12.71 -14.85 -1.80
CA SER A 369 11.86 -13.71 -1.39
C SER A 369 12.46 -12.98 -0.20
N ARG A 370 12.20 -11.65 -0.10
CA ARG A 370 12.51 -10.92 1.12
C ARG A 370 11.79 -11.57 2.30
N ALA A 371 12.51 -11.76 3.40
CA ALA A 371 12.02 -12.46 4.58
C ALA A 371 11.06 -11.56 5.40
N ASP A 372 9.85 -11.42 4.88
CA ASP A 372 8.73 -10.75 5.50
C ASP A 372 7.67 -11.79 5.85
N VAL A 373 7.51 -12.11 7.12
CA VAL A 373 6.62 -13.18 7.59
C VAL A 373 5.76 -12.69 8.75
N VAL A 374 4.46 -12.95 8.67
CA VAL A 374 3.50 -12.64 9.73
C VAL A 374 2.91 -13.94 10.26
N LEU A 375 3.02 -14.17 11.57
CA LEU A 375 2.44 -15.33 12.26
C LEU A 375 1.12 -14.95 12.93
N LEU A 376 0.11 -15.78 12.73
CA LEU A 376 -1.28 -15.56 13.14
C LEU A 376 -1.84 -16.82 13.80
N ASP A 377 -2.52 -16.67 14.93
CA ASP A 377 -3.26 -17.77 15.57
C ASP A 377 -4.60 -17.99 14.85
N ALA A 378 -4.50 -18.58 13.65
CA ALA A 378 -5.61 -18.85 12.76
C ALA A 378 -5.47 -20.19 12.06
N GLU A 379 -6.59 -20.79 11.69
CA GLU A 379 -6.61 -22.07 10.99
C GLU A 379 -6.06 -21.94 9.56
N ASN A 380 -6.46 -20.87 8.86
CA ASN A 380 -6.12 -20.61 7.47
C ASN A 380 -6.27 -19.10 7.16
N PRO A 381 -5.95 -18.63 5.94
CA PRO A 381 -6.07 -17.21 5.58
C PRO A 381 -7.48 -16.63 5.74
N MET A 382 -8.53 -17.41 5.47
CA MET A 382 -9.91 -16.97 5.58
C MET A 382 -10.30 -16.74 7.04
N ASP A 383 -9.91 -17.66 7.94
CA ASP A 383 -10.12 -17.53 9.38
C ASP A 383 -9.36 -16.31 9.95
N ALA A 384 -8.11 -16.10 9.50
CA ALA A 384 -7.32 -14.92 9.85
C ALA A 384 -8.02 -13.62 9.45
N LEU A 385 -8.56 -13.56 8.23
CA LEU A 385 -9.30 -12.41 7.71
C LEU A 385 -10.59 -12.16 8.52
N VAL A 386 -11.40 -13.19 8.70
CA VAL A 386 -12.73 -13.04 9.32
C VAL A 386 -12.61 -12.65 10.79
N ARG A 387 -11.66 -13.23 11.52
CA ARG A 387 -11.44 -12.95 12.95
C ARG A 387 -10.55 -11.73 13.21
N ARG A 388 -9.75 -11.31 12.23
CA ARG A 388 -8.75 -10.22 12.36
C ARG A 388 -7.87 -10.43 13.59
N VAL A 389 -7.31 -11.63 13.70
CA VAL A 389 -6.51 -12.02 14.86
C VAL A 389 -5.28 -11.13 15.03
N PRO A 390 -4.85 -10.83 16.25
CA PRO A 390 -3.58 -10.12 16.50
C PRO A 390 -2.40 -10.88 15.90
N ARG A 391 -1.33 -10.17 15.58
CA ARG A 391 -0.07 -10.79 15.14
C ARG A 391 0.62 -11.41 16.34
N SER A 392 0.95 -12.70 16.20
CA SER A 392 1.72 -13.43 17.22
C SER A 392 3.22 -13.12 17.10
N ALA A 393 3.71 -12.99 15.87
CA ALA A 393 5.05 -12.54 15.56
C ALA A 393 5.08 -11.87 14.16
N VAL A 394 6.04 -11.01 13.95
CA VAL A 394 6.37 -10.41 12.65
C VAL A 394 7.87 -10.53 12.44
N VAL A 395 8.27 -11.02 11.27
CA VAL A 395 9.64 -10.93 10.77
C VAL A 395 9.61 -9.98 9.58
N ALA A 396 10.45 -8.98 9.57
CA ALA A 396 10.49 -7.96 8.54
C ALA A 396 11.94 -7.72 8.09
N GLY A 397 12.20 -7.90 6.78
CA GLY A 397 13.58 -7.84 6.27
C GLY A 397 14.53 -8.79 6.99
N GLY A 398 14.05 -9.98 7.34
CA GLY A 398 14.81 -11.03 8.00
C GLY A 398 15.02 -10.86 9.50
N ARG A 399 14.45 -9.83 10.14
CA ARG A 399 14.60 -9.57 11.57
C ARG A 399 13.30 -9.75 12.33
N VAL A 400 13.36 -10.35 13.51
CA VAL A 400 12.22 -10.47 14.40
C VAL A 400 11.86 -9.08 14.95
N VAL A 401 10.60 -8.69 14.78
CA VAL A 401 10.10 -7.39 15.25
C VAL A 401 9.66 -7.50 16.70
N ASP A 402 10.18 -6.63 17.55
CA ASP A 402 9.71 -6.52 18.95
C ASP A 402 8.34 -5.80 18.98
N LEU A 403 7.27 -6.59 18.85
CA LEU A 403 5.89 -6.07 18.86
C LEU A 403 5.52 -5.37 20.17
N ALA A 404 6.14 -5.75 21.29
CA ALA A 404 5.89 -5.12 22.59
C ALA A 404 6.50 -3.72 22.65
N ALA A 405 7.71 -3.56 22.11
CA ALA A 405 8.34 -2.24 22.00
C ALA A 405 7.61 -1.30 21.03
N LEU A 406 6.91 -1.86 20.03
CA LEU A 406 6.09 -1.07 19.10
C LEU A 406 4.70 -0.72 19.63
N ALA A 407 4.22 -1.41 20.67
CA ALA A 407 2.89 -1.22 21.24
C ALA A 407 2.81 0.10 22.04
N ALA A 408 2.96 1.23 21.39
CA ALA A 408 2.72 2.54 21.98
C ALA A 408 1.21 2.86 21.99
N ARG A 409 0.79 3.61 22.99
CA ARG A 409 -0.58 4.15 22.98
C ARG A 409 -0.66 5.24 21.91
N PRO A 410 -1.75 5.28 21.10
CA PRO A 410 -1.86 6.24 20.00
C PRO A 410 -1.99 7.71 20.44
N TRP A 411 -1.86 8.01 21.73
CA TRP A 411 -1.89 9.36 22.32
C TRP A 411 -0.70 9.64 23.26
N GLU A 412 0.28 8.78 23.30
CA GLU A 412 1.60 8.96 23.94
C GLU A 412 2.67 9.18 22.87
#